data_dcf537362e34978404916bfc609f8140
#
_entry.id   dcf537362e34978404916bfc609f8140
#
_cell.length_a   1.000
_cell.length_b   1.000
_cell.length_c   1.000
_cell.angle_alpha   90.00
_cell.angle_beta   90.00
_cell.angle_gamma   90.00
#
_symmetry.space_group_name_H-M   'P 1'
#
loop_
_entity.id
_entity.type
_entity.pdbx_description
1 polymer ?
#
loop_
_entity_poly.entity_id
_entity_poly.type
_entity_poly.pdbx_seq_one_letter_code
_entity_poly.pdbx_strand_id
1 'polypeptide(L)'
;MNDADTVPQNFTAQKVVTVIDSRQERLQKIITTLMEKFNSTPNSYVHLGYESVTLSSETAKTLGLDTDGKQAQMSGRKGLYVSADSVCDLLKQKITEETKKRHPEMADDEIEKIAQSVSIGTLRYEMIKQDLDKIITFDLTKSLSLEGDTAPYIQYAYARASRILEKSGTVPTVDVDFSLLQEKSELDLIKIIGLFNLHVRDAANNLSPKVISRYCHDLAVSFNSFYEHVKVLESDTDDLKSSRICLVNSFNLTLEKALGLLGIVAPSKM
;
A
#
# COMPACT_ATOMS: atom_id res chain seq x y z
N MET A 1 27.24 -11.78 -0.52
CA MET A 1 26.99 -11.12 0.77
C MET A 1 27.79 -9.83 0.73
N ASN A 2 27.13 -8.70 0.59
CA ASN A 2 27.80 -7.41 0.57
C ASN A 2 28.05 -6.96 2.01
N ASP A 3 29.24 -6.48 2.30
CA ASP A 3 29.70 -5.94 3.59
C ASP A 3 28.96 -4.67 4.06
N ALA A 4 27.76 -4.41 3.53
CA ALA A 4 27.02 -3.17 3.78
C ALA A 4 26.26 -3.12 5.13
N ASP A 5 26.19 -4.21 5.87
CA ASP A 5 25.28 -4.33 7.00
C ASP A 5 25.97 -4.38 8.38
N THR A 6 27.12 -3.75 8.50
CA THR A 6 27.71 -3.53 9.83
C THR A 6 26.94 -2.41 10.53
N VAL A 7 26.18 -2.78 11.57
CA VAL A 7 25.59 -1.82 12.51
C VAL A 7 26.68 -0.86 13.00
N PRO A 8 26.51 0.46 12.92
CA PRO A 8 27.51 1.40 13.41
C PRO A 8 27.90 1.09 14.86
N GLN A 9 29.19 1.17 15.20
CA GLN A 9 29.73 0.80 16.51
C GLN A 9 29.05 1.49 17.71
N ASN A 10 28.36 2.59 17.48
CA ASN A 10 27.66 3.38 18.51
C ASN A 10 26.11 3.33 18.34
N PHE A 11 25.59 2.35 17.58
CA PHE A 11 24.15 2.22 17.41
C PHE A 11 23.53 1.57 18.66
N THR A 12 22.69 2.32 19.37
CA THR A 12 21.86 1.82 20.47
C THR A 12 20.41 1.82 20.05
N ALA A 13 19.82 0.62 19.90
CA ALA A 13 18.39 0.49 19.64
C ALA A 13 17.61 0.51 20.96
N GLN A 14 16.61 1.37 21.08
CA GLN A 14 15.68 1.35 22.21
C GLN A 14 14.71 0.15 22.11
N LYS A 15 14.40 -0.28 20.90
CA LYS A 15 13.50 -1.39 20.60
C LYS A 15 14.00 -2.16 19.39
N VAL A 16 14.04 -3.48 19.51
CA VAL A 16 14.34 -4.40 18.40
C VAL A 16 13.06 -5.14 18.03
N VAL A 17 12.66 -5.07 16.79
CA VAL A 17 11.50 -5.82 16.27
C VAL A 17 12.00 -6.85 15.27
N THR A 18 11.74 -8.13 15.54
CA THR A 18 12.05 -9.21 14.60
C THR A 18 10.78 -9.66 13.91
N VAL A 19 10.81 -9.70 12.58
CA VAL A 19 9.69 -10.14 11.75
C VAL A 19 10.01 -11.55 11.27
N ILE A 20 9.40 -12.55 11.90
CA ILE A 20 9.71 -13.96 11.70
C ILE A 20 8.41 -14.77 11.77
N ASP A 21 8.34 -15.85 10.97
CA ASP A 21 7.22 -16.80 10.92
C ASP A 21 6.76 -17.24 12.32
N SER A 22 5.45 -17.30 12.54
CA SER A 22 4.81 -17.68 13.82
C SER A 22 5.25 -19.03 14.36
N ARG A 23 5.68 -19.97 13.52
CA ARG A 23 6.24 -21.28 13.91
C ARG A 23 7.53 -21.15 14.71
N GLN A 24 8.21 -20.01 14.69
CA GLN A 24 9.39 -19.69 15.51
C GLN A 24 9.04 -19.03 16.85
N GLU A 25 7.77 -18.82 17.17
CA GLU A 25 7.31 -18.08 18.35
C GLU A 25 7.94 -18.58 19.66
N ARG A 26 8.07 -19.90 19.81
CA ARG A 26 8.66 -20.49 21.03
C ARG A 26 10.12 -20.06 21.25
N LEU A 27 10.92 -20.06 20.19
CA LEU A 27 12.31 -19.59 20.26
C LEU A 27 12.39 -18.10 20.53
N GLN A 28 11.51 -17.34 19.90
CA GLN A 28 11.45 -15.88 20.08
C GLN A 28 11.04 -15.50 21.50
N LYS A 29 10.11 -16.24 22.13
CA LYS A 29 9.77 -16.06 23.56
C LYS A 29 10.96 -16.29 24.49
N ILE A 30 11.79 -17.30 24.20
CA ILE A 30 13.02 -17.55 24.98
C ILE A 30 13.98 -16.35 24.83
N ILE A 31 14.19 -15.87 23.61
CA ILE A 31 15.06 -14.71 23.35
C ILE A 31 14.53 -13.47 24.07
N THR A 32 13.23 -13.18 23.98
CA THR A 32 12.60 -12.05 24.68
C THR A 32 12.87 -12.12 26.19
N THR A 33 12.63 -13.29 26.80
CA THR A 33 12.87 -13.49 28.24
C THR A 33 14.33 -13.30 28.62
N LEU A 34 15.26 -13.77 27.80
CA LEU A 34 16.69 -13.59 28.04
C LEU A 34 17.09 -12.11 27.92
N MET A 35 16.62 -11.42 26.89
CA MET A 35 16.91 -10.00 26.66
C MET A 35 16.38 -9.13 27.80
N GLU A 36 15.17 -9.40 28.30
CA GLU A 36 14.60 -8.71 29.45
C GLU A 36 15.44 -8.93 30.73
N LYS A 37 15.91 -10.16 30.95
CA LYS A 37 16.75 -10.47 32.10
C LYS A 37 18.13 -9.83 32.05
N PHE A 38 18.75 -9.79 30.87
CA PHE A 38 20.10 -9.26 30.71
C PHE A 38 20.13 -7.73 30.59
N ASN A 39 19.16 -7.13 29.90
CA ASN A 39 19.14 -5.69 29.62
C ASN A 39 18.29 -4.89 30.61
N SER A 40 17.56 -5.54 31.53
CA SER A 40 16.66 -4.91 32.53
C SER A 40 15.64 -3.91 31.90
N THR A 41 15.44 -3.95 30.62
CA THR A 41 14.51 -3.05 29.87
C THR A 41 13.34 -3.87 29.33
N PRO A 42 12.15 -3.78 29.94
CA PRO A 42 10.97 -4.47 29.46
C PRO A 42 10.62 -4.02 28.00
N ASN A 43 10.13 -4.96 27.19
CA ASN A 43 9.69 -4.71 25.81
C ASN A 43 10.77 -4.15 24.87
N SER A 44 12.06 -4.29 25.19
CA SER A 44 13.16 -3.90 24.30
C SER A 44 13.28 -4.82 23.07
N TYR A 45 12.76 -6.04 23.15
CA TYR A 45 12.74 -7.02 22.06
C TYR A 45 11.32 -7.52 21.80
N VAL A 46 10.86 -7.39 20.56
CA VAL A 46 9.50 -7.77 20.16
C VAL A 46 9.56 -8.70 18.95
N HIS A 47 8.89 -9.82 19.05
CA HIS A 47 8.67 -10.72 17.93
C HIS A 47 7.34 -10.37 17.24
N LEU A 48 7.42 -10.00 15.96
CA LEU A 48 6.27 -9.83 15.09
C LEU A 48 6.12 -11.10 14.24
N GLY A 49 5.29 -12.02 14.72
CA GLY A 49 5.02 -13.29 14.04
C GLY A 49 4.05 -13.10 12.88
N TYR A 50 4.28 -13.75 11.74
CA TYR A 50 3.37 -13.79 10.62
C TYR A 50 3.09 -15.22 10.17
N GLU A 51 1.94 -15.44 9.53
CA GLU A 51 1.55 -16.72 8.95
C GLU A 51 2.06 -16.89 7.51
N SER A 52 2.00 -18.11 7.02
CA SER A 52 2.49 -18.46 5.68
C SER A 52 1.68 -17.81 4.56
N VAL A 53 2.36 -17.58 3.43
CA VAL A 53 1.74 -17.15 2.16
C VAL A 53 1.52 -18.38 1.28
N THR A 54 0.33 -18.50 0.71
CA THR A 54 -0.06 -19.52 -0.26
C THR A 54 -0.46 -18.86 -1.57
N LEU A 55 -0.54 -19.62 -2.65
CA LEU A 55 -1.04 -19.16 -3.94
C LEU A 55 -2.43 -19.74 -4.19
N SER A 56 -3.31 -18.95 -4.83
CA SER A 56 -4.55 -19.52 -5.38
C SER A 56 -4.23 -20.55 -6.45
N SER A 57 -5.14 -21.51 -6.67
CA SER A 57 -4.95 -22.57 -7.67
C SER A 57 -4.71 -22.01 -9.07
N GLU A 58 -5.38 -20.91 -9.41
CA GLU A 58 -5.23 -20.23 -10.71
C GLU A 58 -3.86 -19.58 -10.83
N THR A 59 -3.43 -18.87 -9.80
CA THR A 59 -2.09 -18.25 -9.76
C THR A 59 -0.99 -19.30 -9.82
N ALA A 60 -1.13 -20.40 -9.09
CA ALA A 60 -0.19 -21.51 -9.10
C ALA A 60 -0.04 -22.12 -10.50
N LYS A 61 -1.16 -22.37 -11.20
CA LYS A 61 -1.15 -22.87 -12.59
C LYS A 61 -0.46 -21.90 -13.54
N THR A 62 -0.74 -20.60 -13.41
CA THR A 62 -0.09 -19.57 -14.25
C THR A 62 1.43 -19.53 -14.06
N LEU A 63 1.91 -19.86 -12.86
CA LEU A 63 3.34 -19.96 -12.52
C LEU A 63 3.94 -21.34 -12.80
N GLY A 64 3.19 -22.24 -13.46
CA GLY A 64 3.66 -23.56 -13.85
C GLY A 64 3.73 -24.60 -12.72
N LEU A 65 3.04 -24.32 -11.60
CA LEU A 65 2.94 -25.28 -10.49
C LEU A 65 1.73 -26.19 -10.69
N ASP A 66 1.95 -27.48 -10.67
CA ASP A 66 0.86 -28.46 -10.61
C ASP A 66 0.42 -28.66 -9.15
N THR A 67 -0.85 -28.36 -8.88
CA THR A 67 -1.39 -28.34 -7.52
C THR A 67 -2.59 -29.26 -7.35
N ASP A 68 -2.92 -30.12 -8.34
CA ASP A 68 -4.13 -30.97 -8.32
C ASP A 68 -5.42 -30.19 -7.95
N GLY A 69 -5.47 -28.88 -8.32
CA GLY A 69 -6.61 -28.00 -8.03
C GLY A 69 -6.70 -27.49 -6.59
N LYS A 70 -5.71 -27.76 -5.75
CA LYS A 70 -5.63 -27.25 -4.36
C LYS A 70 -4.77 -25.98 -4.27
N GLN A 71 -4.92 -25.25 -3.18
CA GLN A 71 -4.02 -24.14 -2.86
C GLN A 71 -2.58 -24.65 -2.75
N ALA A 72 -1.64 -23.98 -3.44
CA ALA A 72 -0.24 -24.35 -3.38
C ALA A 72 0.38 -23.87 -2.08
N GLN A 73 0.62 -24.77 -1.15
CA GLN A 73 1.46 -24.49 0.00
C GLN A 73 2.92 -24.62 -0.41
N MET A 74 3.63 -23.50 -0.43
CA MET A 74 5.05 -23.47 -0.81
C MET A 74 5.90 -24.20 0.22
N SER A 75 6.81 -25.05 -0.26
CA SER A 75 7.75 -25.79 0.58
C SER A 75 9.12 -25.90 -0.11
N GLY A 76 10.07 -25.13 0.35
CA GLY A 76 11.44 -25.16 -0.16
C GLY A 76 12.09 -26.55 -0.06
N ARG A 77 11.72 -27.36 0.94
CA ARG A 77 12.21 -28.75 1.10
C ARG A 77 11.68 -29.70 0.02
N LYS A 78 10.54 -29.40 -0.58
CA LYS A 78 9.92 -30.19 -1.65
C LYS A 78 10.20 -29.64 -3.06
N GLY A 79 11.01 -28.58 -3.17
CA GLY A 79 11.28 -27.89 -4.44
C GLY A 79 10.08 -27.11 -5.00
N LEU A 80 8.98 -27.01 -4.24
CA LEU A 80 7.78 -26.25 -4.61
C LEU A 80 7.89 -24.86 -3.99
N TYR A 81 8.53 -23.94 -4.70
CA TYR A 81 8.62 -22.55 -4.29
C TYR A 81 8.52 -21.62 -5.50
N VAL A 82 7.98 -20.45 -5.28
CA VAL A 82 7.97 -19.34 -6.24
C VAL A 82 8.66 -18.17 -5.58
N SER A 83 9.59 -17.54 -6.27
CA SER A 83 10.25 -16.34 -5.78
C SER A 83 9.29 -15.14 -5.86
N ALA A 84 9.44 -14.17 -4.97
CA ALA A 84 8.71 -12.91 -5.05
C ALA A 84 9.00 -12.19 -6.38
N ASP A 85 10.24 -12.31 -6.90
CA ASP A 85 10.65 -11.74 -8.19
C ASP A 85 9.82 -12.33 -9.33
N SER A 86 9.63 -13.66 -9.38
CA SER A 86 8.81 -14.31 -10.42
C SER A 86 7.35 -13.83 -10.39
N VAL A 87 6.80 -13.57 -9.20
CA VAL A 87 5.46 -12.99 -9.06
C VAL A 87 5.43 -11.54 -9.53
N CYS A 88 6.43 -10.74 -9.17
CA CYS A 88 6.55 -9.36 -9.63
C CYS A 88 6.69 -9.26 -11.14
N ASP A 89 7.49 -10.12 -11.76
CA ASP A 89 7.69 -10.15 -13.21
C ASP A 89 6.38 -10.48 -13.94
N LEU A 90 5.63 -11.45 -13.44
CA LEU A 90 4.32 -11.81 -14.01
C LEU A 90 3.30 -10.68 -13.84
N LEU A 91 3.27 -10.03 -12.67
CA LEU A 91 2.45 -8.84 -12.43
C LEU A 91 2.82 -7.72 -13.41
N LYS A 92 4.12 -7.42 -13.52
CA LYS A 92 4.64 -6.39 -14.41
C LYS A 92 4.26 -6.66 -15.87
N GLN A 93 4.39 -7.90 -16.34
CA GLN A 93 3.98 -8.28 -17.68
C GLN A 93 2.49 -8.01 -17.91
N LYS A 94 1.61 -8.48 -17.02
CA LYS A 94 0.16 -8.29 -17.16
C LYS A 94 -0.24 -6.81 -17.14
N ILE A 95 0.36 -6.02 -16.26
CA ILE A 95 0.11 -4.58 -16.17
C ILE A 95 0.57 -3.87 -17.45
N THR A 96 1.76 -4.22 -17.96
CA THR A 96 2.28 -3.68 -19.23
C THR A 96 1.32 -3.95 -20.39
N GLU A 97 0.86 -5.20 -20.53
CA GLU A 97 -0.08 -5.59 -21.57
C GLU A 97 -1.41 -4.81 -21.47
N GLU A 98 -1.94 -4.67 -20.27
CA GLU A 98 -3.21 -3.96 -20.03
C GLU A 98 -3.07 -2.45 -20.25
N THR A 99 -1.95 -1.85 -19.78
CA THR A 99 -1.67 -0.42 -19.99
C THR A 99 -1.50 -0.10 -21.46
N LYS A 100 -0.78 -0.93 -22.23
CA LYS A 100 -0.64 -0.75 -23.69
C LYS A 100 -1.96 -0.83 -24.45
N LYS A 101 -2.88 -1.68 -24.00
CA LYS A 101 -4.22 -1.77 -24.61
C LYS A 101 -5.05 -0.50 -24.36
N ARG A 102 -4.96 0.06 -23.14
CA ARG A 102 -5.75 1.24 -22.74
C ARG A 102 -5.16 2.54 -23.27
N HIS A 103 -3.83 2.60 -23.35
CA HIS A 103 -3.06 3.79 -23.70
C HIS A 103 -2.02 3.48 -24.78
N PRO A 104 -2.47 3.16 -26.02
CA PRO A 104 -1.56 2.81 -27.11
C PRO A 104 -0.62 3.95 -27.51
N GLU A 105 -0.95 5.20 -27.12
CA GLU A 105 -0.18 6.41 -27.38
C GLU A 105 0.94 6.66 -26.36
N MET A 106 0.93 5.92 -25.23
CA MET A 106 1.88 6.13 -24.14
C MET A 106 3.25 5.55 -24.50
N ALA A 107 4.32 6.27 -24.14
CA ALA A 107 5.69 5.83 -24.39
C ALA A 107 6.05 4.57 -23.56
N ASP A 108 6.81 3.67 -24.16
CA ASP A 108 7.17 2.38 -23.54
C ASP A 108 7.90 2.54 -22.19
N ASP A 109 8.74 3.57 -22.04
CA ASP A 109 9.45 3.86 -20.80
C ASP A 109 8.51 4.35 -19.68
N GLU A 110 7.45 5.06 -20.02
CA GLU A 110 6.41 5.49 -19.09
C GLU A 110 5.57 4.29 -18.64
N ILE A 111 5.17 3.43 -19.58
CA ILE A 111 4.46 2.18 -19.30
C ILE A 111 5.29 1.27 -18.37
N GLU A 112 6.60 1.16 -18.63
CA GLU A 112 7.47 0.35 -17.80
C GLU A 112 7.57 0.86 -16.35
N LYS A 113 7.67 2.18 -16.14
CA LYS A 113 7.68 2.80 -14.82
C LYS A 113 6.36 2.56 -14.07
N ILE A 114 5.23 2.72 -14.76
CA ILE A 114 3.90 2.44 -14.19
C ILE A 114 3.81 0.96 -13.80
N ALA A 115 4.14 0.05 -14.72
CA ALA A 115 4.06 -1.38 -14.48
C ALA A 115 4.95 -1.83 -13.31
N GLN A 116 6.16 -1.26 -13.19
CA GLN A 116 7.05 -1.50 -12.06
C GLN A 116 6.44 -1.02 -10.74
N SER A 117 5.92 0.21 -10.70
CA SER A 117 5.33 0.78 -9.48
C SER A 117 4.08 0.02 -9.03
N VAL A 118 3.20 -0.33 -9.99
CA VAL A 118 1.95 -1.03 -9.69
C VAL A 118 2.22 -2.48 -9.30
N SER A 119 3.16 -3.19 -9.94
CA SER A 119 3.48 -4.58 -9.59
C SER A 119 4.03 -4.70 -8.16
N ILE A 120 5.00 -3.86 -7.80
CA ILE A 120 5.57 -3.83 -6.45
C ILE A 120 4.50 -3.41 -5.43
N GLY A 121 3.72 -2.37 -5.75
CA GLY A 121 2.63 -1.88 -4.90
C GLY A 121 1.60 -2.97 -4.63
N THR A 122 1.19 -3.71 -5.67
CA THR A 122 0.24 -4.82 -5.57
C THR A 122 0.77 -5.91 -4.64
N LEU A 123 2.00 -6.39 -4.85
CA LEU A 123 2.54 -7.44 -4.00
C LEU A 123 2.66 -6.99 -2.54
N ARG A 124 3.20 -5.80 -2.28
CA ARG A 124 3.32 -5.26 -0.92
C ARG A 124 1.98 -5.11 -0.23
N TYR A 125 1.00 -4.54 -0.93
CA TYR A 125 -0.33 -4.32 -0.39
C TYR A 125 -1.02 -5.63 0.00
N GLU A 126 -0.97 -6.64 -0.86
CA GLU A 126 -1.55 -7.96 -0.59
C GLU A 126 -0.92 -8.63 0.65
N MET A 127 0.39 -8.43 0.88
CA MET A 127 1.07 -8.96 2.06
C MET A 127 0.72 -8.20 3.35
N ILE A 128 0.40 -6.91 3.25
CA ILE A 128 0.25 -6.03 4.42
C ILE A 128 -1.21 -5.88 4.86
N LYS A 129 -2.17 -5.95 3.93
CA LYS A 129 -3.59 -5.68 4.23
C LYS A 129 -4.25 -6.72 5.13
N GLN A 130 -3.65 -7.90 5.30
CA GLN A 130 -4.18 -8.97 6.13
C GLN A 130 -3.68 -8.88 7.57
N ASP A 131 -4.38 -9.55 8.49
CA ASP A 131 -3.87 -9.76 9.84
C ASP A 131 -2.69 -10.73 9.82
N LEU A 132 -1.70 -10.48 10.68
CA LEU A 132 -0.48 -11.29 10.74
C LEU A 132 -0.74 -12.75 11.12
N ASP A 133 -1.82 -13.03 11.85
CA ASP A 133 -2.26 -14.37 12.27
C ASP A 133 -3.07 -15.11 11.20
N LYS A 134 -3.21 -14.54 10.00
CA LYS A 134 -3.95 -15.14 8.89
C LYS A 134 -3.02 -15.63 7.78
N ILE A 135 -3.32 -16.81 7.26
CA ILE A 135 -2.68 -17.30 6.04
C ILE A 135 -3.12 -16.41 4.88
N ILE A 136 -2.14 -15.85 4.17
CA ILE A 136 -2.37 -15.03 2.99
C ILE A 136 -2.50 -15.97 1.79
N THR A 137 -3.62 -15.92 1.06
CA THR A 137 -3.75 -16.58 -0.23
C THR A 137 -3.64 -15.53 -1.33
N PHE A 138 -2.47 -15.48 -1.97
CA PHE A 138 -2.23 -14.55 -3.06
C PHE A 138 -2.95 -15.01 -4.34
N ASP A 139 -3.76 -14.12 -4.90
CA ASP A 139 -4.50 -14.33 -6.13
C ASP A 139 -4.17 -13.22 -7.13
N LEU A 140 -3.47 -13.58 -8.20
CA LEU A 140 -2.96 -12.65 -9.20
C LEU A 140 -4.07 -11.82 -9.86
N THR A 141 -5.19 -12.47 -10.20
CA THR A 141 -6.29 -11.81 -10.92
C THR A 141 -7.02 -10.82 -10.03
N LYS A 142 -7.31 -11.24 -8.80
CA LYS A 142 -7.98 -10.38 -7.81
C LYS A 142 -7.12 -9.20 -7.39
N SER A 143 -5.83 -9.42 -7.21
CA SER A 143 -4.91 -8.37 -6.76
C SER A 143 -4.68 -7.24 -7.77
N LEU A 144 -4.95 -7.50 -9.06
CA LEU A 144 -4.87 -6.50 -10.14
C LEU A 144 -6.20 -5.77 -10.43
N SER A 145 -7.27 -6.09 -9.70
CA SER A 145 -8.56 -5.43 -9.87
C SER A 145 -8.46 -3.92 -9.58
N LEU A 146 -9.13 -3.13 -10.41
CA LEU A 146 -9.36 -1.70 -10.16
C LEU A 146 -10.61 -1.46 -9.29
N GLU A 147 -11.14 -2.51 -8.68
CA GLU A 147 -12.28 -2.47 -7.76
C GLU A 147 -11.94 -3.19 -6.46
N GLY A 148 -12.53 -2.73 -5.36
CA GLY A 148 -12.36 -3.33 -4.05
C GLY A 148 -11.04 -2.95 -3.35
N ASP A 149 -10.62 -3.79 -2.42
CA ASP A 149 -9.48 -3.54 -1.53
C ASP A 149 -8.16 -4.01 -2.18
N THR A 150 -7.65 -3.23 -3.14
CA THR A 150 -6.44 -3.53 -3.93
C THR A 150 -5.51 -2.31 -4.06
N ALA A 151 -4.21 -2.54 -4.25
CA ALA A 151 -3.28 -1.44 -4.51
C ALA A 151 -3.60 -0.69 -5.82
N PRO A 152 -3.92 -1.36 -6.96
CA PRO A 152 -4.29 -0.66 -8.18
C PRO A 152 -5.50 0.27 -8.01
N TYR A 153 -6.51 -0.12 -7.22
CA TYR A 153 -7.65 0.75 -6.91
C TYR A 153 -7.21 2.04 -6.20
N ILE A 154 -6.34 1.92 -5.20
CA ILE A 154 -5.84 3.05 -4.41
C ILE A 154 -4.92 3.94 -5.25
N GLN A 155 -4.00 3.33 -6.01
CA GLN A 155 -3.09 4.05 -6.91
C GLN A 155 -3.85 4.78 -8.02
N TYR A 156 -4.94 4.19 -8.53
CA TYR A 156 -5.80 4.83 -9.51
C TYR A 156 -6.51 6.07 -8.96
N ALA A 157 -6.95 6.05 -7.69
CA ALA A 157 -7.50 7.23 -7.03
C ALA A 157 -6.46 8.37 -6.95
N TYR A 158 -5.20 8.04 -6.65
CA TYR A 158 -4.09 9.01 -6.66
C TYR A 158 -3.85 9.60 -8.05
N ALA A 159 -3.75 8.74 -9.09
CA ALA A 159 -3.55 9.18 -10.47
C ALA A 159 -4.70 10.10 -10.95
N ARG A 160 -5.93 9.78 -10.57
CA ARG A 160 -7.12 10.60 -10.85
C ARG A 160 -7.03 11.98 -10.20
N ALA A 161 -6.64 12.06 -8.93
CA ALA A 161 -6.42 13.34 -8.25
C ALA A 161 -5.29 14.15 -8.89
N SER A 162 -4.17 13.50 -9.21
CA SER A 162 -3.05 14.14 -9.92
C SER A 162 -3.48 14.73 -11.26
N ARG A 163 -4.32 14.03 -12.01
CA ARG A 163 -4.86 14.55 -13.29
C ARG A 163 -5.78 15.75 -13.11
N ILE A 164 -6.56 15.84 -12.02
CA ILE A 164 -7.37 17.03 -11.71
C ILE A 164 -6.42 18.22 -11.47
N LEU A 165 -5.40 18.02 -10.64
CA LEU A 165 -4.42 19.06 -10.30
C LEU A 165 -3.67 19.54 -11.55
N GLU A 166 -3.22 18.63 -12.41
CA GLU A 166 -2.57 18.96 -13.68
C GLU A 166 -3.48 19.79 -14.59
N LYS A 167 -4.74 19.37 -14.77
CA LYS A 167 -5.73 20.06 -15.61
C LYS A 167 -6.17 21.41 -15.04
N SER A 168 -6.09 21.60 -13.72
CA SER A 168 -6.46 22.88 -13.10
C SER A 168 -5.55 24.02 -13.55
N GLY A 169 -4.30 23.71 -13.90
CA GLY A 169 -3.26 24.68 -14.24
C GLY A 169 -2.93 25.67 -13.12
N THR A 170 -3.45 25.44 -11.91
CA THR A 170 -3.35 26.32 -10.76
C THR A 170 -2.46 25.69 -9.70
N VAL A 171 -1.58 26.47 -9.09
CA VAL A 171 -0.81 26.01 -7.92
C VAL A 171 -1.75 26.01 -6.71
N PRO A 172 -1.99 24.85 -6.07
CA PRO A 172 -2.85 24.81 -4.89
C PRO A 172 -2.29 25.69 -3.78
N THR A 173 -3.14 26.50 -3.17
CA THR A 173 -2.80 27.33 -2.00
C THR A 173 -3.70 26.96 -0.83
N VAL A 174 -3.22 27.21 0.39
CA VAL A 174 -3.99 27.04 1.62
C VAL A 174 -4.78 28.31 1.99
N ASP A 175 -4.55 29.40 1.29
CA ASP A 175 -5.26 30.67 1.47
C ASP A 175 -6.57 30.65 0.65
N VAL A 176 -7.50 29.83 1.10
CA VAL A 176 -8.82 29.62 0.49
C VAL A 176 -9.90 29.57 1.56
N ASP A 177 -11.12 29.87 1.18
CA ASP A 177 -12.28 29.80 2.09
C ASP A 177 -12.84 28.37 2.16
N PHE A 178 -12.41 27.61 3.17
CA PHE A 178 -12.91 26.25 3.41
C PHE A 178 -14.38 26.19 3.82
N SER A 179 -15.02 27.32 4.22
CA SER A 179 -16.45 27.34 4.56
C SER A 179 -17.35 27.12 3.34
N LEU A 180 -16.81 27.26 2.13
CA LEU A 180 -17.49 26.98 0.88
C LEU A 180 -17.67 25.48 0.60
N LEU A 181 -16.90 24.62 1.27
CA LEU A 181 -16.97 23.15 1.13
C LEU A 181 -18.11 22.62 2.01
N GLN A 182 -19.31 22.49 1.45
CA GLN A 182 -20.52 22.12 2.19
C GLN A 182 -21.13 20.78 1.76
N GLU A 183 -20.69 20.23 0.64
CA GLU A 183 -21.18 18.94 0.17
C GLU A 183 -20.76 17.81 1.14
N LYS A 184 -21.66 16.86 1.34
CA LYS A 184 -21.39 15.74 2.26
C LYS A 184 -20.10 15.01 1.91
N SER A 185 -19.84 14.76 0.64
CA SER A 185 -18.62 14.07 0.17
C SER A 185 -17.36 14.91 0.40
N GLU A 186 -17.43 16.24 0.35
CA GLU A 186 -16.32 17.14 0.71
C GLU A 186 -15.99 17.03 2.20
N LEU A 187 -17.02 17.09 3.05
CA LEU A 187 -16.85 17.00 4.50
C LEU A 187 -16.37 15.63 4.96
N ASP A 188 -16.84 14.55 4.33
CA ASP A 188 -16.38 13.19 4.61
C ASP A 188 -14.92 13.01 4.21
N LEU A 189 -14.49 13.60 3.08
CA LEU A 189 -13.09 13.57 2.65
C LEU A 189 -12.18 14.39 3.59
N ILE A 190 -12.61 15.57 4.04
CA ILE A 190 -11.88 16.39 5.02
C ILE A 190 -11.68 15.62 6.33
N LYS A 191 -12.72 14.96 6.82
CA LYS A 191 -12.66 14.15 8.04
C LYS A 191 -11.59 13.07 7.94
N ILE A 192 -11.61 12.27 6.87
CA ILE A 192 -10.70 11.13 6.76
C ILE A 192 -9.25 11.59 6.56
N ILE A 193 -9.01 12.69 5.82
CA ILE A 193 -7.69 13.33 5.74
C ILE A 193 -7.19 13.72 7.13
N GLY A 194 -8.05 14.33 7.95
CA GLY A 194 -7.70 14.77 9.30
C GLY A 194 -7.34 13.64 10.27
N LEU A 195 -7.77 12.42 9.99
CA LEU A 195 -7.47 11.24 10.81
C LEU A 195 -6.08 10.61 10.52
N PHE A 196 -5.33 11.08 9.52
CA PHE A 196 -4.05 10.50 9.12
C PHE A 196 -3.09 10.28 10.29
N ASN A 197 -2.83 11.32 11.07
CA ASN A 197 -1.88 11.24 12.19
C ASN A 197 -2.31 10.25 13.29
N LEU A 198 -3.63 10.09 13.48
CA LEU A 198 -4.17 9.11 14.42
C LEU A 198 -3.86 7.69 13.94
N HIS A 199 -4.14 7.38 12.67
CA HIS A 199 -3.84 6.07 12.09
C HIS A 199 -2.35 5.74 12.09
N VAL A 200 -1.48 6.74 11.83
CA VAL A 200 -0.02 6.55 11.91
C VAL A 200 0.40 6.19 13.34
N ARG A 201 -0.13 6.88 14.35
CA ARG A 201 0.15 6.59 15.74
C ARG A 201 -0.34 5.20 16.15
N ASP A 202 -1.54 4.83 15.73
CA ASP A 202 -2.12 3.51 16.01
C ASP A 202 -1.30 2.39 15.35
N ALA A 203 -0.90 2.57 14.10
CA ALA A 203 -0.04 1.63 13.39
C ALA A 203 1.31 1.42 14.11
N ALA A 204 1.94 2.50 14.55
CA ALA A 204 3.21 2.47 15.25
C ALA A 204 3.08 1.80 16.63
N ASN A 205 2.05 2.14 17.40
CA ASN A 205 1.82 1.57 18.73
C ASN A 205 1.52 0.07 18.68
N ASN A 206 0.76 -0.36 17.67
CA ASN A 206 0.34 -1.75 17.52
C ASN A 206 1.30 -2.56 16.62
N LEU A 207 2.36 -1.95 16.07
CA LEU A 207 3.26 -2.56 15.08
C LEU A 207 2.49 -3.20 13.92
N SER A 208 1.44 -2.53 13.47
CA SER A 208 0.49 -3.06 12.48
C SER A 208 0.41 -2.18 11.24
N PRO A 209 1.16 -2.50 10.18
CA PRO A 209 1.06 -1.77 8.91
C PRO A 209 -0.31 -1.90 8.24
N LYS A 210 -1.11 -2.92 8.60
CA LYS A 210 -2.50 -3.09 8.17
C LYS A 210 -3.35 -1.86 8.47
N VAL A 211 -3.12 -1.17 9.59
CA VAL A 211 -3.86 0.06 9.94
C VAL A 211 -3.69 1.12 8.86
N ILE A 212 -2.47 1.27 8.32
CA ILE A 212 -2.19 2.22 7.25
C ILE A 212 -2.77 1.74 5.92
N SER A 213 -2.68 0.45 5.58
CA SER A 213 -3.26 -0.06 4.33
C SER A 213 -4.78 0.14 4.29
N ARG A 214 -5.47 -0.13 5.41
CA ARG A 214 -6.90 0.14 5.53
C ARG A 214 -7.22 1.63 5.42
N TYR A 215 -6.44 2.48 6.07
CA TYR A 215 -6.59 3.93 5.95
C TYR A 215 -6.43 4.40 4.49
N CYS A 216 -5.45 3.89 3.74
CA CYS A 216 -5.28 4.21 2.32
C CYS A 216 -6.52 3.82 1.49
N HIS A 217 -7.07 2.64 1.75
CA HIS A 217 -8.29 2.18 1.08
C HIS A 217 -9.49 3.09 1.41
N ASP A 218 -9.75 3.34 2.70
CA ASP A 218 -10.88 4.16 3.13
C ASP A 218 -10.76 5.61 2.60
N LEU A 219 -9.53 6.16 2.55
CA LEU A 219 -9.24 7.47 1.96
C LEU A 219 -9.51 7.48 0.45
N ALA A 220 -9.12 6.43 -0.27
CA ALA A 220 -9.39 6.30 -1.70
C ALA A 220 -10.90 6.15 -2.00
N VAL A 221 -11.63 5.38 -1.18
CA VAL A 221 -13.10 5.25 -1.27
C VAL A 221 -13.77 6.60 -1.08
N SER A 222 -13.37 7.36 -0.06
CA SER A 222 -13.91 8.69 0.21
C SER A 222 -13.64 9.67 -0.94
N PHE A 223 -12.42 9.64 -1.49
CA PHE A 223 -12.08 10.47 -2.64
C PHE A 223 -12.85 10.07 -3.90
N ASN A 224 -13.04 8.79 -4.18
CA ASN A 224 -13.83 8.36 -5.33
C ASN A 224 -15.29 8.81 -5.21
N SER A 225 -15.87 8.72 -4.00
CA SER A 225 -17.22 9.28 -3.75
C SER A 225 -17.27 10.79 -3.98
N PHE A 226 -16.28 11.53 -3.49
CA PHE A 226 -16.18 12.98 -3.77
C PHE A 226 -16.06 13.25 -5.28
N TYR A 227 -15.21 12.52 -5.99
CA TYR A 227 -15.00 12.68 -7.42
C TYR A 227 -16.27 12.44 -8.25
N GLU A 228 -17.11 11.49 -7.84
CA GLU A 228 -18.36 11.17 -8.55
C GLU A 228 -19.44 12.22 -8.34
N HIS A 229 -19.46 12.88 -7.19
CA HIS A 229 -20.54 13.82 -6.83
C HIS A 229 -20.17 15.29 -7.03
N VAL A 230 -18.87 15.62 -7.07
CA VAL A 230 -18.40 17.01 -7.09
C VAL A 230 -17.61 17.33 -8.36
N LYS A 231 -18.07 18.31 -9.09
CA LYS A 231 -17.38 18.85 -10.27
C LYS A 231 -16.33 19.88 -9.83
N VAL A 232 -15.07 19.45 -9.66
CA VAL A 232 -14.00 20.30 -9.15
C VAL A 232 -13.64 21.43 -10.11
N LEU A 233 -13.43 21.11 -11.40
CA LEU A 233 -12.96 22.09 -12.40
C LEU A 233 -14.09 22.97 -12.96
N GLU A 234 -15.33 22.52 -12.85
CA GLU A 234 -16.56 23.19 -13.31
C GLU A 234 -17.38 23.73 -12.14
N SER A 235 -16.70 24.23 -11.09
CA SER A 235 -17.37 24.84 -9.93
C SER A 235 -18.04 26.17 -10.28
N ASP A 236 -19.11 26.52 -9.56
CA ASP A 236 -19.93 27.72 -9.84
C ASP A 236 -19.17 29.04 -9.66
N THR A 237 -18.15 29.06 -8.79
CA THR A 237 -17.31 30.23 -8.53
C THR A 237 -15.81 29.84 -8.49
N ASP A 238 -14.93 30.79 -8.78
CA ASP A 238 -13.48 30.58 -8.73
C ASP A 238 -12.99 30.32 -7.29
N ASP A 239 -13.63 30.91 -6.28
CA ASP A 239 -13.29 30.69 -4.87
C ASP A 239 -13.63 29.25 -4.44
N LEU A 240 -14.80 28.75 -4.81
CA LEU A 240 -15.19 27.36 -4.56
C LEU A 240 -14.27 26.37 -5.31
N LYS A 241 -13.93 26.69 -6.57
CA LYS A 241 -12.98 25.90 -7.36
C LYS A 241 -11.62 25.84 -6.68
N SER A 242 -11.11 26.96 -6.18
CA SER A 242 -9.83 27.04 -5.47
C SER A 242 -9.84 26.21 -4.19
N SER A 243 -10.92 26.26 -3.41
CA SER A 243 -11.12 25.47 -2.20
C SER A 243 -11.18 23.96 -2.50
N ARG A 244 -11.86 23.53 -3.58
CA ARG A 244 -11.91 22.15 -4.06
C ARG A 244 -10.56 21.65 -4.56
N ILE A 245 -9.81 22.48 -5.29
CA ILE A 245 -8.44 22.15 -5.75
C ILE A 245 -7.54 21.96 -4.54
N CYS A 246 -7.62 22.80 -3.52
CA CYS A 246 -6.88 22.64 -2.26
C CYS A 246 -7.24 21.32 -1.56
N LEU A 247 -8.51 20.93 -1.53
CA LEU A 247 -8.95 19.65 -0.96
C LEU A 247 -8.38 18.46 -1.75
N VAL A 248 -8.42 18.48 -3.09
CA VAL A 248 -7.82 17.44 -3.94
C VAL A 248 -6.31 17.33 -3.71
N ASN A 249 -5.62 18.45 -3.58
CA ASN A 249 -4.19 18.46 -3.28
C ASN A 249 -3.90 17.88 -1.89
N SER A 250 -4.71 18.20 -0.90
CA SER A 250 -4.59 17.67 0.47
C SER A 250 -4.78 16.15 0.50
N PHE A 251 -5.76 15.64 -0.26
CA PHE A 251 -5.95 14.20 -0.47
C PHE A 251 -4.71 13.57 -1.11
N ASN A 252 -4.21 14.15 -2.21
CA ASN A 252 -3.08 13.61 -2.97
C ASN A 252 -1.82 13.49 -2.11
N LEU A 253 -1.46 14.56 -1.39
CA LEU A 253 -0.32 14.58 -0.47
C LEU A 253 -0.48 13.59 0.69
N THR A 254 -1.69 13.45 1.22
CA THR A 254 -1.96 12.54 2.34
C THR A 254 -1.85 11.08 1.89
N LEU A 255 -2.43 10.75 0.74
CA LEU A 255 -2.37 9.39 0.19
C LEU A 255 -0.95 9.00 -0.22
N GLU A 256 -0.19 9.92 -0.83
CA GLU A 256 1.22 9.71 -1.16
C GLU A 256 2.05 9.38 0.08
N LYS A 257 1.89 10.16 1.16
CA LYS A 257 2.58 9.91 2.42
C LYS A 257 2.16 8.57 3.05
N ALA A 258 0.86 8.26 3.05
CA ALA A 258 0.36 7.02 3.61
C ALA A 258 0.88 5.80 2.83
N LEU A 259 0.84 5.82 1.50
CA LEU A 259 1.42 4.77 0.65
C LEU A 259 2.95 4.68 0.83
N GLY A 260 3.62 5.82 0.97
CA GLY A 260 5.06 5.87 1.25
C GLY A 260 5.45 5.15 2.54
N LEU A 261 4.64 5.22 3.60
CA LEU A 261 4.85 4.45 4.84
C LEU A 261 4.79 2.92 4.61
N LEU A 262 4.06 2.47 3.60
CA LEU A 262 4.00 1.06 3.18
C LEU A 262 5.08 0.71 2.14
N GLY A 263 5.91 1.67 1.74
CA GLY A 263 6.89 1.52 0.67
C GLY A 263 6.23 1.32 -0.72
N ILE A 264 5.01 1.83 -0.91
CA ILE A 264 4.26 1.77 -2.16
C ILE A 264 4.37 3.13 -2.85
N VAL A 265 4.80 3.12 -4.10
CA VAL A 265 4.85 4.32 -4.94
C VAL A 265 3.47 4.54 -5.57
N ALA A 266 3.01 5.79 -5.53
CA ALA A 266 1.78 6.21 -6.19
C ALA A 266 2.13 6.87 -7.54
N PRO A 267 1.86 6.22 -8.70
CA PRO A 267 2.12 6.81 -10.00
C PRO A 267 1.11 7.92 -10.30
N SER A 268 1.58 9.05 -10.83
CA SER A 268 0.72 10.18 -11.19
C SER A 268 -0.15 9.93 -12.43
N LYS A 269 0.18 8.88 -13.20
CA LYS A 269 -0.57 8.37 -14.35
C LYS A 269 -0.72 6.88 -14.25
N MET A 270 -1.85 6.37 -14.76
CA MET A 270 -2.17 4.96 -14.70
C MET A 270 -3.14 4.57 -15.82
#